data_74228371d50f7b10e20e6122631ffd34
#
_entry.id   74228371d50f7b10e20e6122631ffd34
#
_cell.length_a   1.000
_cell.length_b   1.000
_cell.length_c   1.000
_cell.angle_alpha   90.00
_cell.angle_beta   90.00
_cell.angle_gamma   90.00
#
_symmetry.space_group_name_H-M   'P 1'
#
loop_
_entity.id
_entity.type
_entity.pdbx_description
1 polymer ?
#
loop_
_entity_poly.entity_id
_entity_poly.type
_entity_poly.pdbx_seq_one_letter_code
_entity_poly.pdbx_strand_id
1 'polypeptide(L)'
;MNYEIAYYSLSGNTEKLAYGIAKRLPENQAFLTNLQEEEVTLAADVYLVGFGINNGTVPLKVMDALDRLAGKKIFLFVTCGIEPSEEYKRLIERKIEPFLPD
;
A
#
# COMPACT_ATOMS: atom_id res chain seq x y z
N MET A 1 8.11 -17.01 -5.79
CA MET A 1 7.10 -15.94 -5.85
C MET A 1 7.72 -14.65 -5.33
N ASN A 2 7.58 -13.58 -6.09
CA ASN A 2 8.13 -12.29 -5.71
C ASN A 2 7.07 -11.38 -5.14
N TYR A 3 7.44 -10.61 -4.10
CA TYR A 3 6.57 -9.67 -3.43
C TYR A 3 7.16 -8.28 -3.53
N GLU A 4 6.34 -7.32 -3.90
CA GLU A 4 6.72 -5.91 -3.84
C GLU A 4 5.86 -5.22 -2.78
N ILE A 5 6.53 -4.53 -1.85
CA ILE A 5 5.86 -3.76 -0.81
C ILE A 5 6.02 -2.30 -1.18
N ALA A 6 4.97 -1.73 -1.77
CA ALA A 6 4.95 -0.34 -2.18
C ALA A 6 4.28 0.49 -1.09
N TYR A 7 4.95 1.51 -0.60
CA TYR A 7 4.43 2.31 0.49
C TYR A 7 4.57 3.80 0.24
N TYR A 8 3.62 4.54 0.78
CA TYR A 8 3.64 6.00 0.79
C TYR A 8 3.52 6.44 2.24
N SER A 9 4.55 7.09 2.78
CA SER A 9 4.60 7.45 4.20
C SER A 9 5.10 8.87 4.38
N LEU A 10 4.30 9.70 5.07
CA LEU A 10 4.67 11.05 5.42
C LEU A 10 5.26 11.12 6.83
N SER A 11 4.73 10.32 7.75
CA SER A 11 5.16 10.33 9.15
C SER A 11 6.17 9.24 9.50
N GLY A 12 6.41 8.30 8.59
CA GLY A 12 7.28 7.17 8.85
C GLY A 12 6.58 5.94 9.42
N ASN A 13 5.32 6.05 9.82
CA ASN A 13 4.58 4.91 10.39
C ASN A 13 4.30 3.82 9.38
N THR A 14 3.85 4.20 8.19
CA THR A 14 3.61 3.24 7.10
C THR A 14 4.90 2.58 6.67
N GLU A 15 5.99 3.34 6.61
CA GLU A 15 7.30 2.81 6.27
C GLU A 15 7.76 1.75 7.27
N LYS A 16 7.60 2.01 8.56
CA LYS A 16 7.96 1.03 9.60
C LYS A 16 7.17 -0.26 9.44
N LEU A 17 5.89 -0.14 9.15
CA LEU A 17 5.03 -1.30 8.94
C LEU A 17 5.46 -2.07 7.68
N ALA A 18 5.80 -1.36 6.61
CA ALA A 18 6.27 -1.97 5.37
C ALA A 18 7.55 -2.79 5.61
N TYR A 19 8.52 -2.23 6.33
CA TYR A 19 9.74 -2.94 6.69
C TYR A 19 9.45 -4.16 7.56
N GLY A 20 8.51 -4.03 8.50
CA GLY A 20 8.10 -5.15 9.35
C GLY A 20 7.49 -6.30 8.55
N ILE A 21 6.69 -5.98 7.55
CA ILE A 21 6.10 -6.98 6.65
C ILE A 21 7.20 -7.65 5.82
N ALA A 22 8.13 -6.86 5.29
CA ALA A 22 9.23 -7.39 4.48
C ALA A 22 10.06 -8.43 5.24
N LYS A 23 10.28 -8.21 6.53
CA LYS A 23 11.04 -9.13 7.37
C LYS A 23 10.34 -10.48 7.56
N ARG A 24 9.03 -10.52 7.40
CA ARG A 24 8.24 -11.75 7.58
C ARG A 24 8.08 -12.55 6.29
N LEU A 25 8.45 -11.97 5.16
CA LEU A 25 8.42 -12.65 3.88
C LEU A 25 9.73 -13.37 3.62
N PRO A 26 9.74 -14.38 2.74
CA PRO A 26 10.97 -15.09 2.43
C PRO A 26 12.08 -14.16 1.94
N GLU A 27 13.30 -14.36 2.41
CA GLU A 27 14.45 -13.59 1.99
C GLU A 27 14.65 -13.71 0.48
N ASN A 28 15.12 -12.64 -0.14
CA ASN A 28 15.36 -12.54 -1.58
C ASN A 28 14.11 -12.60 -2.46
N GLN A 29 12.93 -12.63 -1.84
CA GLN A 29 11.68 -12.62 -2.58
C GLN A 29 10.85 -11.36 -2.35
N ALA A 30 11.23 -10.53 -1.40
CA ALA A 30 10.51 -9.30 -1.08
C ALA A 30 11.39 -8.08 -1.30
N PHE A 31 10.84 -7.02 -1.87
CA PHE A 31 11.54 -5.75 -1.99
C PHE A 31 10.61 -4.59 -1.73
N LEU A 32 11.19 -3.48 -1.32
CA LEU A 32 10.46 -2.29 -0.89
C LEU A 32 10.52 -1.21 -1.96
N THR A 33 9.40 -0.54 -2.18
CA THR A 33 9.32 0.59 -3.09
C THR A 33 8.70 1.78 -2.38
N ASN A 34 9.45 2.86 -2.28
CA ASN A 34 8.96 4.10 -1.69
C ASN A 34 8.26 4.92 -2.78
N LEU A 35 6.94 4.99 -2.70
CA LEU A 35 6.13 5.65 -3.71
C LEU A 35 6.33 7.17 -3.79
N GLN A 36 6.98 7.77 -2.79
CA GLN A 36 7.34 9.18 -2.85
C GLN A 36 8.50 9.43 -3.83
N GLU A 37 9.32 8.42 -4.06
CA GLU A 37 10.53 8.53 -4.87
C GLU A 37 10.50 7.69 -6.13
N GLU A 38 9.78 6.57 -6.10
CA GLU A 38 9.78 5.58 -7.18
C GLU A 38 8.36 5.15 -7.53
N GLU A 39 8.23 4.51 -8.66
CA GLU A 39 6.97 3.92 -9.11
C GLU A 39 7.01 2.40 -8.88
N VAL A 40 5.82 1.78 -8.79
CA VAL A 40 5.75 0.32 -8.70
C VAL A 40 6.38 -0.31 -9.95
N THR A 41 7.07 -1.41 -9.73
CA THR A 41 7.59 -2.20 -10.85
C THR A 41 6.49 -3.10 -11.36
N LEU A 42 6.49 -3.71 -12.41
CA LEU A 42 5.48 -4.67 -12.83
C LEU A 42 6.03 -6.09 -12.79
N ALA A 43 7.12 -6.28 -12.04
CA ALA A 43 7.89 -7.51 -12.01
C ALA A 43 7.53 -8.48 -10.90
N ALA A 44 6.72 -8.05 -9.92
CA ALA A 44 6.35 -8.91 -8.82
C ALA A 44 5.08 -9.71 -9.11
N ASP A 45 4.91 -10.80 -8.38
CA ASP A 45 3.71 -11.64 -8.47
C ASP A 45 2.61 -11.15 -7.54
N VAL A 46 3.01 -10.60 -6.39
CA VAL A 46 2.09 -10.11 -5.37
C VAL A 46 2.55 -8.72 -4.93
N TYR A 47 1.60 -7.83 -4.75
CA TYR A 47 1.86 -6.46 -4.33
C TYR A 47 1.17 -6.17 -3.01
N LEU A 48 1.93 -5.63 -2.05
CA LEU A 48 1.38 -5.11 -0.82
C LEU A 48 1.52 -3.60 -0.88
N VAL A 49 0.39 -2.91 -0.93
CA VAL A 49 0.39 -1.45 -1.08
C VAL A 49 -0.05 -0.81 0.23
N GLY A 50 0.80 0.03 0.78
CA GLY A 50 0.57 0.65 2.07
C GLY A 50 0.59 2.16 2.00
N PHE A 51 -0.27 2.80 2.79
CA PHE A 51 -0.31 4.24 2.88
C PHE A 51 -0.94 4.70 4.19
N GLY A 52 -0.61 5.93 4.56
CA GLY A 52 -1.26 6.59 5.68
C GLY A 52 -2.38 7.47 5.16
N ILE A 53 -3.43 7.60 5.94
CA ILE A 53 -4.56 8.46 5.58
C ILE A 53 -4.50 9.75 6.37
N ASN A 54 -4.48 10.87 5.64
CA ASN A 54 -4.59 12.20 6.19
C ASN A 54 -5.87 12.82 5.63
N ASN A 55 -6.70 13.36 6.53
CA ASN A 55 -7.96 14.02 6.14
C ASN A 55 -8.89 13.14 5.31
N GLY A 56 -8.81 11.84 5.50
CA GLY A 56 -9.68 10.88 4.82
C GLY A 56 -9.46 10.73 3.33
N THR A 57 -8.29 11.12 2.83
CA THR A 57 -7.98 11.01 1.40
C THR A 57 -6.88 10.01 1.13
N VAL A 58 -6.95 9.38 -0.03
CA VAL A 58 -5.91 8.46 -0.51
C VAL A 58 -4.91 9.28 -1.32
N PRO A 59 -3.59 9.18 -1.05
CA PRO A 59 -2.60 9.93 -1.83
C PRO A 59 -2.65 9.59 -3.33
N LEU A 60 -2.44 10.60 -4.16
CA LEU A 60 -2.47 10.44 -5.62
C LEU A 60 -1.47 9.39 -6.12
N LYS A 61 -0.29 9.34 -5.52
CA LYS A 61 0.71 8.34 -5.92
C LYS A 61 0.27 6.91 -5.62
N VAL A 62 -0.55 6.72 -4.58
CA VAL A 62 -1.12 5.43 -4.26
C VAL A 62 -2.20 5.07 -5.28
N MET A 63 -3.06 6.01 -5.64
CA MET A 63 -4.08 5.79 -6.67
C MET A 63 -3.44 5.42 -8.00
N ASP A 64 -2.37 6.12 -8.38
CA ASP A 64 -1.60 5.85 -9.57
C ASP A 64 -1.03 4.43 -9.57
N ALA A 65 -0.46 4.04 -8.43
CA ALA A 65 0.10 2.70 -8.27
C ALA A 65 -0.98 1.63 -8.44
N LEU A 66 -2.14 1.83 -7.80
CA LEU A 66 -3.25 0.88 -7.91
C LEU A 66 -3.76 0.75 -9.34
N ASP A 67 -3.82 1.87 -10.05
CA ASP A 67 -4.23 1.88 -11.45
C ASP A 67 -3.26 1.08 -12.32
N ARG A 68 -1.97 1.22 -12.09
CA ARG A 68 -0.93 0.48 -12.81
C ARG A 68 -0.95 -1.01 -12.52
N LEU A 69 -1.47 -1.40 -11.36
CA LEU A 69 -1.52 -2.79 -10.92
C LEU A 69 -2.82 -3.49 -11.27
N ALA A 70 -3.61 -2.93 -12.18
CA ALA A 70 -4.85 -3.56 -12.62
C ALA A 70 -4.60 -5.00 -13.11
N GLY A 71 -5.36 -5.94 -12.60
CA GLY A 71 -5.21 -7.36 -12.92
C GLY A 71 -4.15 -8.09 -12.10
N LYS A 72 -3.42 -7.39 -11.23
CA LYS A 72 -2.42 -8.00 -10.35
C LYS A 72 -3.02 -8.33 -9.00
N LYS A 73 -2.36 -9.23 -8.28
CA LYS A 73 -2.78 -9.60 -6.93
C LYS A 73 -2.27 -8.54 -5.94
N ILE A 74 -3.20 -7.88 -5.24
CA ILE A 74 -2.89 -6.77 -4.35
C ILE A 74 -3.47 -7.00 -2.97
N PHE A 75 -2.67 -6.66 -1.95
CA PHE A 75 -3.12 -6.54 -0.56
C PHE A 75 -2.87 -5.12 -0.10
N LEU A 76 -3.84 -4.52 0.54
CA LEU A 76 -3.72 -3.16 1.06
C LEU A 76 -3.49 -3.17 2.56
N PHE A 77 -2.61 -2.29 3.03
CA PHE A 77 -2.50 -2.02 4.45
C PHE A 77 -2.50 -0.51 4.67
N VAL A 78 -3.23 -0.09 5.68
CA VAL A 78 -3.48 1.33 5.91
C VAL A 78 -3.11 1.69 7.34
N THR A 79 -2.41 2.81 7.50
CA THR A 79 -2.08 3.36 8.81
C THR A 79 -2.74 4.71 8.98
N CYS A 80 -3.03 5.06 10.23
CA CYS A 80 -3.51 6.39 10.56
C CYS A 80 -2.97 6.77 11.94
N GLY A 81 -2.94 8.05 12.25
CA GLY A 81 -2.44 8.53 13.51
C GLY A 81 -3.36 8.26 14.69
N ILE A 82 -4.58 7.79 14.43
CA ILE A 82 -5.58 7.43 15.42
C ILE A 82 -6.11 6.07 15.03
N GLU A 83 -6.36 5.19 15.99
CA GLU A 83 -7.00 3.91 15.71
C GLU A 83 -8.34 4.15 15.04
N PRO A 84 -8.54 3.68 13.79
CA PRO A 84 -9.79 3.94 13.11
C PRO A 84 -10.94 3.11 13.66
N SER A 85 -12.11 3.73 13.78
CA SER A 85 -13.35 3.01 14.08
C SER A 85 -13.71 2.14 12.88
N GLU A 86 -14.62 1.18 13.08
CA GLU A 86 -15.12 0.36 11.98
C GLU A 86 -15.78 1.21 10.88
N GLU A 87 -16.49 2.27 11.26
CA GLU A 87 -17.09 3.19 10.30
C GLU A 87 -16.05 3.90 9.47
N TYR A 88 -14.95 4.30 10.09
CA TYR A 88 -13.85 4.98 9.40
C TYR A 88 -13.17 4.04 8.42
N LYS A 89 -12.95 2.79 8.82
CA LYS A 89 -12.38 1.76 7.95
C LYS A 89 -13.25 1.53 6.72
N ARG A 90 -14.56 1.45 6.90
CA ARG A 90 -15.50 1.28 5.80
C ARG A 90 -15.49 2.47 4.84
N LEU A 91 -15.39 3.67 5.38
CA LEU A 91 -15.32 4.88 4.57
C LEU A 91 -14.07 4.88 3.69
N ILE A 92 -12.95 4.46 4.25
CA ILE A 92 -11.69 4.34 3.51
C ILE A 92 -11.82 3.29 2.42
N GLU A 93 -12.34 2.13 2.72
CA GLU A 93 -12.55 1.06 1.74
C GLU A 93 -13.38 1.54 0.56
N ARG A 94 -14.45 2.30 0.83
CA ARG A 94 -15.30 2.87 -0.22
C ARG A 94 -14.56 3.86 -1.11
N LYS A 95 -13.64 4.62 -0.54
CA LYS A 95 -12.88 5.62 -1.31
C LYS A 95 -11.86 4.98 -2.24
N ILE A 96 -11.30 3.87 -1.85
CA ILE A 96 -10.28 3.20 -2.66
C ILE A 96 -10.83 2.12 -3.57
N GLU A 97 -12.03 1.62 -3.29
CA GLU A 97 -12.65 0.55 -4.07
C GLU A 97 -12.63 0.79 -5.59
N PRO A 98 -12.96 1.99 -6.10
CA PRO A 98 -12.91 2.24 -7.54
C PRO A 98 -11.52 2.10 -8.16
N PHE A 99 -10.47 2.14 -7.35
CA PHE A 99 -9.09 2.06 -7.81
C PHE A 99 -8.50 0.66 -7.65
N LEU A 100 -9.22 -0.26 -7.02
CA LEU A 100 -8.74 -1.61 -6.84
C LEU A 100 -8.90 -2.40 -8.14
N PRO A 101 -7.87 -3.14 -8.56
CA PRO A 101 -8.00 -4.01 -9.71
C PRO A 101 -8.95 -5.18 -9.39
N ASP A 102 -9.58 -5.67 -10.40
CA ASP A 102 -10.47 -6.84 -10.27
C ASP A 102 -9.69 -8.12 -9.95
#